data_23cefd944a665cd5a18b28cc018b552a
#
_entry.id   23cefd944a665cd5a18b28cc018b552a
#
_cell.length_a   1.000
_cell.length_b   1.000
_cell.length_c   1.000
_cell.angle_alpha   90.00
_cell.angle_beta   90.00
_cell.angle_gamma   90.00
#
_symmetry.space_group_name_H-M   'P 1'
#
loop_
_entity.id
_entity.type
_entity.pdbx_description
1 polymer ?
#
loop_
_entity_poly.entity_id
_entity_poly.type
_entity_poly.pdbx_seq_one_letter_code
_entity_poly.pdbx_strand_id
1 'polypeptide(L)'
;MYDLSEILIHSVECRASDIHLSVGRAPNYRIDGVLHTEGEEKLKPDEVKNLIMPLLDERHKRELEESGQTDFAHAIPGVGRFRVNVFKQRGTLASVMRALPFEIPEPDMLGIPPEVVAVTEKKRGLVLVTGPTGSGKSTTLASLIQVINRTRADHIIT
;
A
#
# COMPACT_ATOMS: atom_id res chain seq x y z
N MET A 1 0.35 -21.01 -13.83
CA MET A 1 1.54 -20.22 -13.34
C MET A 1 1.04 -18.82 -13.06
N TYR A 2 1.28 -18.29 -11.88
CA TYR A 2 0.83 -16.96 -11.47
C TYR A 2 1.66 -15.88 -12.17
N ASP A 3 1.01 -14.78 -12.58
CA ASP A 3 1.63 -13.55 -13.05
C ASP A 3 1.50 -12.46 -11.98
N LEU A 4 2.56 -11.70 -11.75
CA LEU A 4 2.56 -10.68 -10.70
C LEU A 4 1.60 -9.53 -11.02
N SER A 5 1.52 -9.11 -12.29
CA SER A 5 0.64 -8.03 -12.68
C SER A 5 -0.83 -8.42 -12.48
N GLU A 6 -1.20 -9.66 -12.80
CA GLU A 6 -2.54 -10.20 -12.55
C GLU A 6 -2.85 -10.22 -11.04
N ILE A 7 -1.90 -10.68 -10.21
CA ILE A 7 -2.04 -10.68 -8.74
C ILE A 7 -2.29 -9.26 -8.21
N LEU A 8 -1.53 -8.27 -8.71
CA LEU A 8 -1.64 -6.88 -8.26
C LEU A 8 -2.94 -6.22 -8.76
N ILE A 9 -3.34 -6.46 -10.00
CA ILE A 9 -4.63 -5.99 -10.55
C ILE A 9 -5.78 -6.56 -9.73
N HIS A 10 -5.78 -7.88 -9.53
CA HIS A 10 -6.83 -8.54 -8.76
C HIS A 10 -6.92 -8.00 -7.32
N SER A 11 -5.79 -7.68 -6.69
CA SER A 11 -5.78 -7.10 -5.35
C SER A 11 -6.52 -5.76 -5.26
N VAL A 12 -6.44 -4.95 -6.32
CA VAL A 12 -7.16 -3.67 -6.40
C VAL A 12 -8.66 -3.92 -6.63
N GLU A 13 -9.01 -4.85 -7.51
CA GLU A 13 -10.40 -5.22 -7.83
C GLU A 13 -11.15 -5.74 -6.59
N CYS A 14 -10.50 -6.62 -5.80
CA CYS A 14 -11.08 -7.17 -4.57
C CYS A 14 -10.88 -6.27 -3.33
N ARG A 15 -10.29 -5.06 -3.50
CA ARG A 15 -10.01 -4.09 -2.44
C ARG A 15 -9.16 -4.65 -1.30
N ALA A 16 -8.19 -5.49 -1.63
CA ALA A 16 -7.25 -6.02 -0.65
C ALA A 16 -6.34 -4.91 -0.11
N SER A 17 -6.15 -4.88 1.20
CA SER A 17 -5.18 -3.98 1.84
C SER A 17 -3.75 -4.47 1.69
N ASP A 18 -3.56 -5.79 1.76
CA ASP A 18 -2.24 -6.41 1.68
C ASP A 18 -2.31 -7.70 0.84
N ILE A 19 -1.21 -7.98 0.15
CA ILE A 19 -0.97 -9.20 -0.62
C ILE A 19 0.22 -9.93 0.02
N HIS A 20 0.09 -11.22 0.25
CA HIS A 20 1.16 -12.03 0.80
C HIS A 20 1.56 -13.12 -0.21
N LEU A 21 2.82 -13.12 -0.61
CA LEU A 21 3.43 -14.15 -1.44
C LEU A 21 4.45 -14.94 -0.62
N SER A 22 4.21 -16.23 -0.43
CA SER A 22 5.10 -17.11 0.31
C SER A 22 5.08 -18.52 -0.23
N VAL A 23 6.18 -19.25 -0.05
CA VAL A 23 6.30 -20.64 -0.47
C VAL A 23 5.31 -21.54 0.28
N GLY A 24 4.71 -22.46 -0.44
CA GLY A 24 3.79 -23.46 0.10
C GLY A 24 2.34 -23.01 0.25
N ARG A 25 2.02 -21.80 -0.20
CA ARG A 25 0.66 -21.25 -0.26
C ARG A 25 0.41 -20.59 -1.60
N ALA A 26 -0.85 -20.58 -2.06
CA ALA A 26 -1.26 -19.70 -3.15
C ALA A 26 -1.22 -18.23 -2.69
N PRO A 27 -1.30 -17.25 -3.59
CA PRO A 27 -1.39 -15.84 -3.22
C PRO A 27 -2.50 -15.60 -2.19
N ASN A 28 -2.18 -14.82 -1.13
CA ASN A 28 -3.14 -14.47 -0.10
C ASN A 28 -3.40 -12.98 -0.12
N TYR A 29 -4.66 -12.62 0.00
CA TYR A 29 -5.16 -11.25 0.00
C TYR A 29 -5.80 -10.93 1.35
N ARG A 30 -5.47 -9.79 1.92
CA ARG A 30 -6.16 -9.30 3.12
C ARG A 30 -7.30 -8.39 2.70
N ILE A 31 -8.53 -8.85 2.91
CA ILE A 31 -9.76 -8.11 2.59
C ILE A 31 -10.51 -7.93 3.91
N ASP A 32 -10.87 -6.70 4.26
CA ASP A 32 -11.55 -6.35 5.51
C ASP A 32 -10.90 -6.96 6.77
N GLY A 33 -9.56 -7.01 6.78
CA GLY A 33 -8.77 -7.56 7.88
C GLY A 33 -8.60 -9.07 7.87
N VAL A 34 -9.33 -9.81 7.05
CA VAL A 34 -9.29 -11.27 6.93
C VAL A 34 -8.39 -11.69 5.76
N LEU A 35 -7.60 -12.75 5.95
CA LEU A 35 -6.78 -13.32 4.89
C LEU A 35 -7.59 -14.33 4.07
N HIS A 36 -7.66 -14.11 2.78
CA HIS A 36 -8.27 -14.98 1.78
C HIS A 36 -7.19 -15.56 0.88
N THR A 37 -7.18 -16.88 0.72
CA THR A 37 -6.27 -17.56 -0.21
C THR A 37 -6.98 -17.70 -1.55
N GLU A 38 -6.33 -17.33 -2.63
CA GLU A 38 -6.92 -17.41 -3.96
C GLU A 38 -6.09 -18.28 -4.88
N GLY A 39 -6.78 -19.27 -5.45
CA GLY A 39 -6.19 -20.32 -6.24
C GLY A 39 -5.85 -21.57 -5.43
N GLU A 40 -5.68 -22.67 -6.14
CA GLU A 40 -5.37 -23.99 -5.54
C GLU A 40 -3.86 -24.33 -5.60
N GLU A 41 -3.14 -23.74 -6.55
CA GLU A 41 -1.72 -24.02 -6.77
C GLU A 41 -0.86 -23.30 -5.72
N LYS A 42 -0.11 -24.09 -4.94
CA LYS A 42 0.84 -23.58 -3.97
C LYS A 42 2.12 -23.11 -4.67
N LEU A 43 2.54 -21.91 -4.38
CA LEU A 43 3.77 -21.33 -4.88
C LEU A 43 5.00 -22.14 -4.42
N LYS A 44 5.85 -22.51 -5.38
CA LYS A 44 7.14 -23.14 -5.15
C LYS A 44 8.22 -22.07 -4.93
N PRO A 45 9.40 -22.43 -4.37
CA PRO A 45 10.49 -21.48 -4.14
C PRO A 45 10.89 -20.67 -5.38
N ASP A 46 11.04 -21.35 -6.53
CA ASP A 46 11.42 -20.72 -7.78
C ASP A 46 10.31 -19.80 -8.34
N GLU A 47 9.05 -20.16 -8.14
CA GLU A 47 7.92 -19.34 -8.57
C GLU A 47 7.84 -18.04 -7.77
N VAL A 48 7.98 -18.09 -6.43
CA VAL A 48 8.05 -16.89 -5.58
C VAL A 48 9.24 -16.02 -6.00
N LYS A 49 10.41 -16.64 -6.24
CA LYS A 49 11.60 -15.93 -6.71
C LYS A 49 11.35 -15.24 -8.06
N ASN A 50 10.76 -15.94 -9.02
CA ASN A 50 10.47 -15.40 -10.34
C ASN A 50 9.45 -14.26 -10.31
N LEU A 51 8.49 -14.27 -9.40
CA LEU A 51 7.53 -13.19 -9.20
C LEU A 51 8.17 -11.94 -8.56
N ILE A 52 9.10 -12.13 -7.62
CA ILE A 52 9.63 -11.03 -6.80
C ILE A 52 10.90 -10.42 -7.41
N MET A 53 11.84 -11.23 -7.93
CA MET A 53 13.15 -10.74 -8.39
C MET A 53 13.09 -9.66 -9.46
N PRO A 54 12.13 -9.66 -10.43
CA PRO A 54 11.99 -8.59 -11.41
C PRO A 54 11.66 -7.22 -10.83
N LEU A 55 11.12 -7.16 -9.60
CA LEU A 55 10.81 -5.91 -8.90
C LEU A 55 12.06 -5.24 -8.30
N LEU A 56 13.13 -6.00 -8.07
CA LEU A 56 14.32 -5.56 -7.36
C LEU A 56 15.35 -4.99 -8.31
N ASP A 57 15.73 -3.74 -8.11
CA ASP A 57 16.94 -3.18 -8.70
C ASP A 57 18.22 -3.68 -7.97
N GLU A 58 19.39 -3.28 -8.45
CA GLU A 58 20.67 -3.71 -7.88
C GLU A 58 20.89 -3.23 -6.43
N ARG A 59 20.28 -2.11 -6.03
CA ARG A 59 20.31 -1.62 -4.66
C ARG A 59 19.48 -2.52 -3.75
N HIS A 60 18.23 -2.80 -4.14
CA HIS A 60 17.32 -3.65 -3.35
C HIS A 60 17.83 -5.09 -3.24
N LYS A 61 18.47 -5.62 -4.28
CA LYS A 61 19.12 -6.94 -4.23
C LYS A 61 20.24 -6.99 -3.20
N ARG A 62 21.10 -5.96 -3.15
CA ARG A 62 22.16 -5.86 -2.13
C ARG A 62 21.59 -5.74 -0.72
N GLU A 63 20.60 -4.88 -0.51
CA GLU A 63 19.92 -4.75 0.78
C GLU A 63 19.34 -6.09 1.25
N LEU A 64 18.69 -6.84 0.34
CA LEU A 64 18.13 -8.16 0.61
C LEU A 64 19.20 -9.20 0.96
N GLU A 65 20.39 -9.12 0.35
CA GLU A 65 21.51 -9.99 0.66
C GLU A 65 22.13 -9.69 2.02
N GLU A 66 22.35 -8.41 2.33
CA GLU A 66 23.04 -7.93 3.52
C GLU A 66 22.15 -7.99 4.78
N SER A 67 20.92 -7.51 4.68
CA SER A 67 20.00 -7.38 5.82
C SER A 67 18.91 -8.47 5.88
N GLY A 68 18.76 -9.25 4.80
CA GLY A 68 17.69 -10.25 4.68
C GLY A 68 16.32 -9.68 4.33
N GLN A 69 16.20 -8.37 4.11
CA GLN A 69 14.95 -7.70 3.71
C GLN A 69 15.24 -6.42 2.94
N THR A 70 14.25 -5.96 2.16
CA THR A 70 14.25 -4.64 1.51
C THR A 70 12.82 -4.13 1.40
N ASP A 71 12.65 -2.81 1.41
CA ASP A 71 11.34 -2.12 1.36
C ASP A 71 11.39 -1.02 0.30
N PHE A 72 10.42 -1.00 -0.60
CA PHE A 72 10.37 -0.02 -1.69
C PHE A 72 8.93 0.20 -2.16
N ALA A 73 8.75 1.25 -2.97
CA ALA A 73 7.49 1.51 -3.64
C ALA A 73 7.52 0.96 -5.07
N HIS A 74 6.45 0.29 -5.46
CA HIS A 74 6.22 -0.18 -6.83
C HIS A 74 4.92 0.42 -7.35
N ALA A 75 4.93 0.90 -8.59
CA ALA A 75 3.74 1.48 -9.22
C ALA A 75 3.45 0.77 -10.54
N ILE A 76 2.18 0.43 -10.74
CA ILE A 76 1.69 -0.10 -12.02
C ILE A 76 0.81 0.98 -12.65
N PRO A 77 1.17 1.50 -13.83
CA PRO A 77 0.38 2.51 -14.52
C PRO A 77 -1.07 2.03 -14.73
N GLY A 78 -2.04 2.88 -14.35
CA GLY A 78 -3.46 2.58 -14.45
C GLY A 78 -4.04 1.60 -13.42
N VAL A 79 -3.21 1.02 -12.55
CA VAL A 79 -3.64 0.06 -11.53
C VAL A 79 -3.51 0.62 -10.13
N GLY A 80 -2.28 1.01 -9.72
CA GLY A 80 -2.06 1.49 -8.36
C GLY A 80 -0.61 1.58 -7.95
N ARG A 81 -0.40 1.97 -6.69
CA ARG A 81 0.90 1.98 -6.03
C ARG A 81 0.89 1.00 -4.88
N PHE A 82 2.03 0.35 -4.69
CA PHE A 82 2.20 -0.66 -3.65
C PHE A 82 3.48 -0.35 -2.86
N ARG A 83 3.41 -0.45 -1.56
CA ARG A 83 4.60 -0.58 -0.72
C ARG A 83 4.93 -2.06 -0.65
N VAL A 84 6.12 -2.41 -1.11
CA VAL A 84 6.58 -3.80 -1.22
C VAL A 84 7.68 -4.03 -0.19
N ASN A 85 7.48 -4.97 0.69
CA ASN A 85 8.50 -5.51 1.55
C ASN A 85 8.84 -6.93 1.07
N VAL A 86 10.12 -7.16 0.77
CA VAL A 86 10.66 -8.47 0.40
C VAL A 86 11.62 -8.94 1.48
N PHE A 87 11.50 -10.17 1.89
CA PHE A 87 12.34 -10.71 2.96
C PHE A 87 12.65 -12.20 2.79
N LYS A 88 13.73 -12.64 3.45
CA LYS A 88 14.09 -14.06 3.51
C LYS A 88 13.37 -14.73 4.68
N GLN A 89 12.63 -15.80 4.40
CA GLN A 89 11.94 -16.61 5.40
C GLN A 89 12.34 -18.06 5.22
N ARG A 90 12.97 -18.66 6.23
CA ARG A 90 13.41 -20.08 6.22
C ARG A 90 14.21 -20.46 4.97
N GLY A 91 15.09 -19.55 4.52
CA GLY A 91 15.94 -19.77 3.34
C GLY A 91 15.25 -19.53 1.98
N THR A 92 13.99 -19.13 1.96
CA THR A 92 13.24 -18.77 0.74
C THR A 92 12.82 -17.31 0.77
N LEU A 93 12.43 -16.77 -0.40
CA LEU A 93 11.87 -15.44 -0.48
C LEU A 93 10.39 -15.44 -0.11
N ALA A 94 9.98 -14.35 0.51
CA ALA A 94 8.58 -14.00 0.71
C ALA A 94 8.39 -12.50 0.50
N SER A 95 7.16 -12.08 0.24
CA SER A 95 6.84 -10.66 0.08
C SER A 95 5.48 -10.35 0.70
N VAL A 96 5.40 -9.16 1.28
CA VAL A 96 4.13 -8.51 1.65
C VAL A 96 4.04 -7.20 0.87
N MET A 97 2.96 -7.03 0.13
CA MET A 97 2.71 -5.85 -0.68
C MET A 97 1.46 -5.16 -0.16
N ARG A 98 1.58 -3.91 0.26
CA ARG A 98 0.45 -3.09 0.72
C ARG A 98 -0.04 -2.21 -0.41
N ALA A 99 -1.31 -2.34 -0.78
CA ALA A 99 -1.95 -1.42 -1.71
C ALA A 99 -2.04 -0.02 -1.08
N LEU A 100 -1.55 0.99 -1.80
CA LEU A 100 -1.68 2.39 -1.41
C LEU A 100 -2.87 2.97 -2.16
N PRO A 101 -3.80 3.64 -1.47
CA PRO A 101 -4.94 4.27 -2.13
C PRO A 101 -4.47 5.18 -3.26
N PHE A 102 -5.04 5.01 -4.45
CA PHE A 102 -4.71 5.83 -5.61
C PHE A 102 -5.38 7.21 -5.52
N GLU A 103 -6.57 7.22 -4.98
CA GLU A 103 -7.35 8.44 -4.77
C GLU A 103 -7.50 8.71 -3.27
N ILE A 104 -7.33 9.97 -2.91
CA ILE A 104 -7.63 10.45 -1.57
C ILE A 104 -9.14 10.72 -1.53
N PRO A 105 -9.90 10.07 -0.64
CA PRO A 105 -11.35 10.30 -0.55
C PRO A 105 -11.66 11.76 -0.23
N GLU A 106 -12.73 12.27 -0.81
CA GLU A 106 -13.24 13.60 -0.48
C GLU A 106 -13.74 13.64 0.98
N PRO A 107 -13.70 14.81 1.64
CA PRO A 107 -14.11 14.94 3.03
C PRO A 107 -15.54 14.46 3.32
N ASP A 108 -16.47 14.71 2.42
CA ASP A 108 -17.88 14.27 2.54
C ASP A 108 -18.02 12.74 2.50
N MET A 109 -17.24 12.06 1.66
CA MET A 109 -17.20 10.59 1.63
C MET A 109 -16.66 9.98 2.92
N LEU A 110 -15.87 10.73 3.67
CA LEU A 110 -15.34 10.35 4.99
C LEU A 110 -16.23 10.79 6.14
N GLY A 111 -17.35 11.46 5.86
CA GLY A 111 -18.23 12.02 6.88
C GLY A 111 -17.60 13.16 7.69
N ILE A 112 -16.60 13.87 7.12
CA ILE A 112 -15.96 15.01 7.78
C ILE A 112 -16.89 16.22 7.69
N PRO A 113 -17.28 16.80 8.86
CA PRO A 113 -18.18 17.94 8.87
C PRO A 113 -17.61 19.16 8.14
N PRO A 114 -18.46 19.99 7.48
CA PRO A 114 -18.01 21.19 6.78
C PRO A 114 -17.22 22.17 7.66
N GLU A 115 -17.54 22.25 8.93
CA GLU A 115 -16.85 23.10 9.92
C GLU A 115 -15.39 22.66 10.11
N VAL A 116 -15.13 21.34 10.02
CA VAL A 116 -13.78 20.79 10.06
C VAL A 116 -13.05 21.06 8.74
N VAL A 117 -13.74 20.94 7.59
CA VAL A 117 -13.16 21.30 6.29
C VAL A 117 -12.78 22.78 6.25
N ALA A 118 -13.56 23.67 6.85
CA ALA A 118 -13.31 25.11 6.92
C ALA A 118 -11.97 25.48 7.59
N VAL A 119 -11.35 24.57 8.37
CA VAL A 119 -10.01 24.82 8.94
C VAL A 119 -8.94 24.92 7.85
N THR A 120 -9.16 24.34 6.67
CA THR A 120 -8.24 24.40 5.52
C THR A 120 -8.09 25.82 4.95
N GLU A 121 -9.04 26.72 5.24
CA GLU A 121 -8.99 28.13 4.82
C GLU A 121 -8.09 28.99 5.72
N LYS A 122 -7.75 28.49 6.91
CA LYS A 122 -6.93 29.24 7.87
C LYS A 122 -5.48 29.31 7.40
N LYS A 123 -4.92 30.55 7.42
CA LYS A 123 -3.53 30.79 6.98
C LYS A 123 -2.49 30.49 8.07
N ARG A 124 -2.89 30.32 9.30
CA ARG A 124 -2.00 30.07 10.46
C ARG A 124 -2.76 29.39 11.57
N GLY A 125 -2.04 28.63 12.39
CA GLY A 125 -2.56 27.89 13.52
C GLY A 125 -2.03 26.46 13.54
N LEU A 126 -2.46 25.71 14.50
CA LEU A 126 -2.16 24.27 14.66
C LEU A 126 -3.47 23.51 14.71
N VAL A 127 -3.57 22.48 13.91
CA VAL A 127 -4.69 21.52 13.95
C VAL A 127 -4.13 20.15 14.33
N LEU A 128 -4.69 19.54 15.35
CA LEU A 128 -4.30 18.22 15.83
C LEU A 128 -5.40 17.20 15.51
N VAL A 129 -5.02 16.13 14.81
CA VAL A 129 -5.90 14.98 14.56
C VAL A 129 -5.40 13.82 15.41
N THR A 130 -6.18 13.40 16.39
CA THR A 130 -5.81 12.38 17.37
C THR A 130 -6.77 11.20 17.34
N GLY A 131 -6.34 10.05 17.86
CA GLY A 131 -7.15 8.83 17.92
C GLY A 131 -6.31 7.56 17.88
N PRO A 132 -6.88 6.39 18.13
CA PRO A 132 -6.17 5.12 18.07
C PRO A 132 -5.69 4.76 16.66
N THR A 133 -4.83 3.75 16.55
CA THR A 133 -4.40 3.21 15.25
C THR A 133 -5.62 2.68 14.49
N GLY A 134 -5.69 2.95 13.19
CA GLY A 134 -6.81 2.52 12.34
C GLY A 134 -8.06 3.43 12.38
N SER A 135 -8.07 4.52 13.18
CA SER A 135 -9.22 5.42 13.29
C SER A 135 -9.38 6.43 12.15
N GLY A 136 -8.59 6.31 11.08
CA GLY A 136 -8.71 7.19 9.91
C GLY A 136 -7.93 8.51 9.99
N LYS A 137 -7.07 8.73 11.01
CA LYS A 137 -6.31 9.99 11.16
C LYS A 137 -5.56 10.44 9.91
N SER A 138 -4.74 9.53 9.35
CA SER A 138 -3.95 9.82 8.15
C SER A 138 -4.83 10.04 6.93
N THR A 139 -5.93 9.32 6.80
CA THR A 139 -6.91 9.49 5.72
C THR A 139 -7.59 10.84 5.81
N THR A 140 -8.02 11.25 7.01
CA THR A 140 -8.60 12.57 7.28
C THR A 140 -7.61 13.69 6.94
N LEU A 141 -6.37 13.58 7.41
CA LEU A 141 -5.32 14.56 7.09
C LEU A 141 -5.06 14.64 5.59
N ALA A 142 -4.93 13.51 4.91
CA ALA A 142 -4.72 13.48 3.47
C ALA A 142 -5.87 14.15 2.71
N SER A 143 -7.12 13.87 3.12
CA SER A 143 -8.31 14.47 2.52
C SER A 143 -8.33 16.01 2.69
N LEU A 144 -8.04 16.52 3.89
CA LEU A 144 -7.96 17.96 4.15
C LEU A 144 -6.79 18.62 3.39
N ILE A 145 -5.63 17.98 3.32
CA ILE A 145 -4.49 18.44 2.53
C ILE A 145 -4.85 18.49 1.05
N GLN A 146 -5.60 17.53 0.54
CA GLN A 146 -6.05 17.51 -0.85
C GLN A 146 -7.01 18.68 -1.15
N VAL A 147 -7.86 19.07 -0.20
CA VAL A 147 -8.68 20.29 -0.33
C VAL A 147 -7.78 21.53 -0.46
N ILE A 148 -6.77 21.68 0.39
CA ILE A 148 -5.81 22.78 0.31
C ILE A 148 -5.10 22.77 -1.06
N ASN A 149 -4.62 21.61 -1.50
CA ASN A 149 -3.90 21.47 -2.77
C ASN A 149 -4.73 21.85 -4.00
N ARG A 150 -6.05 21.63 -3.95
CA ARG A 150 -6.98 22.01 -5.03
C ARG A 150 -7.43 23.47 -4.99
N THR A 151 -7.53 24.04 -3.80
CA THR A 151 -8.12 25.38 -3.61
C THR A 151 -7.08 26.47 -3.44
N ARG A 152 -5.82 26.13 -3.19
CA ARG A 152 -4.75 27.09 -2.88
C ARG A 152 -3.49 26.76 -3.66
N ALA A 153 -2.74 27.79 -4.03
CA ALA A 153 -1.43 27.66 -4.67
C ALA A 153 -0.29 27.76 -3.63
N ASP A 154 -0.40 26.99 -2.57
CA ASP A 154 0.54 27.00 -1.45
C ASP A 154 1.58 25.87 -1.59
N HIS A 155 2.76 26.07 -1.01
CA HIS A 155 3.76 25.01 -0.87
C HIS A 155 3.40 24.13 0.32
N ILE A 156 3.07 22.87 0.05
CA ILE A 156 2.69 21.87 1.06
C ILE A 156 3.90 20.96 1.31
N ILE A 157 4.28 20.81 2.57
CA ILE A 157 5.34 19.91 3.02
C ILE A 157 4.69 18.87 3.94
N THR A 158 4.88 17.56 3.64
CA THR A 158 4.32 16.43 4.41
C THR A 158 5.41 15.47 4.84
#